data_64791730026a5f24ee395b53f4548cb3
#
_entry.id   64791730026a5f24ee395b53f4548cb3
#
_cell.length_a   1.000
_cell.length_b   1.000
_cell.length_c   1.000
_cell.angle_alpha   90.00
_cell.angle_beta   90.00
_cell.angle_gamma   90.00
#
_symmetry.space_group_name_H-M   'P 1'
#
loop_
_entity.id
_entity.type
_entity.pdbx_description
1 polymer ?
#
loop_
_entity_poly.entity_id
_entity_poly.type
_entity_poly.pdbx_seq_one_letter_code
_entity_poly.pdbx_strand_id
1 'polypeptide(L)'
;MKKKILFNNLSFKIKKNKKKLIDGFSKNLKSNYFVLGPQVQKFEKKFAQYLGAKYCIGVANGSDALEIALKISGIKYGDKVATSANAGMYSTNAILSINATPVFLDVDINTQNLTYSEIIKCAKKNIKAIIVTHLYGLAIREIKKIASFCKKKKIILIEDCAQAHGAIVNNKKVGTFGNISTFSFYPTKNLGAVGDG
;
A
#
# COMPACT_ATOMS: atom_id res chain seq x y z
N MET A 1 -33.44 3.77 -22.97
CA MET A 1 -32.26 4.53 -22.46
C MET A 1 -31.06 3.60 -22.31
N LYS A 2 -29.93 3.91 -22.92
CA LYS A 2 -28.69 3.12 -22.71
C LYS A 2 -28.24 3.27 -21.26
N LYS A 3 -28.08 2.16 -20.53
CA LYS A 3 -27.60 2.15 -19.13
C LYS A 3 -26.15 2.65 -19.10
N LYS A 4 -25.92 3.83 -18.48
CA LYS A 4 -24.58 4.40 -18.34
C LYS A 4 -23.80 3.59 -17.29
N ILE A 5 -22.70 2.98 -17.69
CA ILE A 5 -21.76 2.30 -16.78
C ILE A 5 -20.70 3.32 -16.37
N LEU A 6 -20.63 3.63 -15.09
CA LEU A 6 -19.61 4.52 -14.54
C LEU A 6 -18.32 3.75 -14.29
N PHE A 7 -17.19 4.35 -14.63
CA PHE A 7 -15.86 3.78 -14.35
C PHE A 7 -15.64 3.55 -12.84
N ASN A 8 -16.10 4.50 -12.01
CA ASN A 8 -16.11 4.36 -10.56
C ASN A 8 -17.46 4.82 -10.03
N ASN A 9 -18.19 3.92 -9.38
CA ASN A 9 -19.52 4.22 -8.83
C ASN A 9 -19.54 4.06 -7.32
N LEU A 10 -19.21 5.14 -6.60
CA LEU A 10 -19.24 5.18 -5.14
C LEU A 10 -20.66 5.07 -4.56
N SER A 11 -21.70 5.43 -5.35
CA SER A 11 -23.09 5.49 -4.85
C SER A 11 -23.61 4.15 -4.37
N PHE A 12 -23.25 3.04 -5.03
CA PHE A 12 -23.65 1.69 -4.59
C PHE A 12 -23.08 1.36 -3.20
N LYS A 13 -21.80 1.62 -3.00
CA LYS A 13 -21.08 1.37 -1.76
C LYS A 13 -21.64 2.24 -0.62
N ILE A 14 -21.87 3.52 -0.90
CA ILE A 14 -22.42 4.47 0.06
C ILE A 14 -23.85 4.07 0.43
N LYS A 15 -24.73 3.81 -0.54
CA LYS A 15 -26.11 3.39 -0.27
C LYS A 15 -26.19 2.16 0.64
N LYS A 16 -25.37 1.14 0.35
CA LYS A 16 -25.33 -0.11 1.14
C LYS A 16 -24.90 0.12 2.59
N ASN A 17 -24.02 1.08 2.84
CA ASN A 17 -23.42 1.29 4.15
C ASN A 17 -23.87 2.59 4.86
N LYS A 18 -24.78 3.37 4.23
CA LYS A 18 -25.15 4.72 4.69
C LYS A 18 -25.49 4.77 6.17
N LYS A 19 -26.38 3.90 6.64
CA LYS A 19 -26.79 3.87 8.06
C LYS A 19 -25.57 3.61 8.98
N LYS A 20 -24.76 2.61 8.67
CA LYS A 20 -23.57 2.28 9.46
C LYS A 20 -22.55 3.42 9.50
N LEU A 21 -22.39 4.15 8.39
CA LEU A 21 -21.50 5.30 8.31
C LEU A 21 -22.00 6.46 9.19
N ILE A 22 -23.30 6.78 9.10
CA ILE A 22 -23.93 7.84 9.93
C ILE A 22 -23.86 7.47 11.42
N ASP A 23 -24.21 6.24 11.78
CA ASP A 23 -24.16 5.77 13.17
C ASP A 23 -22.72 5.80 13.72
N GLY A 24 -21.75 5.40 12.90
CA GLY A 24 -20.33 5.44 13.26
C GLY A 24 -19.83 6.87 13.49
N PHE A 25 -20.17 7.78 12.58
CA PHE A 25 -19.83 9.20 12.69
C PHE A 25 -20.48 9.86 13.93
N SER A 26 -21.79 9.60 14.14
CA SER A 26 -22.50 10.09 15.32
C SER A 26 -21.88 9.62 16.65
N LYS A 27 -21.45 8.36 16.71
CA LYS A 27 -20.73 7.84 17.89
C LYS A 27 -19.39 8.55 18.10
N ASN A 28 -18.67 8.84 17.03
CA ASN A 28 -17.40 9.56 17.11
C ASN A 28 -17.58 11.00 17.61
N LEU A 29 -18.60 11.71 17.10
CA LEU A 29 -18.95 13.05 17.59
C LEU A 29 -19.27 13.03 19.08
N LYS A 30 -20.07 12.07 19.54
CA LYS A 30 -20.43 11.93 20.98
C LYS A 30 -19.22 11.63 21.88
N SER A 31 -18.18 11.02 21.35
CA SER A 31 -16.98 10.71 22.12
C SER A 31 -16.06 11.91 22.33
N ASN A 32 -16.19 12.97 21.52
CA ASN A 32 -15.29 14.13 21.47
C ASN A 32 -13.80 13.73 21.29
N TYR A 33 -13.52 12.53 20.74
CA TYR A 33 -12.17 12.03 20.57
C TYR A 33 -11.87 11.82 19.08
N PHE A 34 -11.31 12.82 18.42
CA PHE A 34 -11.19 12.87 16.96
C PHE A 34 -9.82 12.43 16.42
N VAL A 35 -8.77 12.51 17.22
CA VAL A 35 -7.39 12.20 16.78
C VAL A 35 -6.84 11.06 17.64
N LEU A 36 -6.29 10.03 16.99
CA LEU A 36 -5.69 8.84 17.64
C LEU A 36 -6.60 8.17 18.68
N GLY A 37 -7.91 8.29 18.48
CA GLY A 37 -8.91 7.83 19.44
C GLY A 37 -9.19 6.32 19.35
N PRO A 38 -10.13 5.83 20.20
CA PRO A 38 -10.46 4.40 20.28
C PRO A 38 -10.89 3.77 18.97
N GLN A 39 -11.47 4.56 18.04
CA GLN A 39 -11.87 4.05 16.73
C GLN A 39 -10.66 3.75 15.84
N VAL A 40 -9.61 4.57 15.90
CA VAL A 40 -8.34 4.33 15.20
C VAL A 40 -7.70 3.06 15.73
N GLN A 41 -7.55 2.92 17.05
CA GLN A 41 -6.98 1.72 17.68
C GLN A 41 -7.75 0.44 17.31
N LYS A 42 -9.08 0.53 17.29
CA LYS A 42 -9.94 -0.59 16.88
C LYS A 42 -9.76 -0.96 15.41
N PHE A 43 -9.62 0.05 14.55
CA PHE A 43 -9.32 -0.16 13.13
C PHE A 43 -7.97 -0.84 12.95
N GLU A 44 -6.92 -0.30 13.54
CA GLU A 44 -5.54 -0.83 13.47
C GLU A 44 -5.49 -2.31 13.91
N LYS A 45 -6.10 -2.63 15.06
CA LYS A 45 -6.19 -4.01 15.56
C LYS A 45 -6.92 -4.93 14.58
N LYS A 46 -8.06 -4.50 14.04
CA LYS A 46 -8.87 -5.30 13.12
C LYS A 46 -8.18 -5.48 11.77
N PHE A 47 -7.53 -4.44 11.27
CA PHE A 47 -6.86 -4.51 9.98
C PHE A 47 -5.58 -5.36 10.07
N ALA A 48 -4.81 -5.25 11.16
CA ALA A 48 -3.70 -6.15 11.43
C ALA A 48 -4.15 -7.62 11.46
N GLN A 49 -5.23 -7.93 12.19
CA GLN A 49 -5.81 -9.27 12.21
C GLN A 49 -6.29 -9.75 10.84
N TYR A 50 -6.95 -8.87 10.08
CA TYR A 50 -7.42 -9.18 8.73
C TYR A 50 -6.28 -9.54 7.79
N LEU A 51 -5.16 -8.83 7.85
CA LEU A 51 -3.97 -9.12 7.05
C LEU A 51 -3.22 -10.36 7.54
N GLY A 52 -3.24 -10.65 8.83
CA GLY A 52 -2.32 -11.58 9.48
C GLY A 52 -0.97 -10.92 9.79
N ALA A 53 -0.96 -9.59 9.96
CA ALA A 53 0.19 -8.79 10.36
C ALA A 53 0.23 -8.63 11.89
N LYS A 54 1.41 -8.36 12.45
CA LYS A 54 1.57 -8.15 13.88
C LYS A 54 1.00 -6.79 14.32
N TYR A 55 1.21 -5.75 13.50
CA TYR A 55 0.80 -4.38 13.79
C TYR A 55 0.21 -3.72 12.55
N CYS A 56 -0.63 -2.74 12.77
CA CYS A 56 -1.10 -1.76 11.80
C CYS A 56 -1.09 -0.40 12.48
N ILE A 57 -0.62 0.61 11.78
CA ILE A 57 -0.56 2.00 12.24
C ILE A 57 -1.35 2.86 11.26
N GLY A 58 -2.33 3.58 11.76
CA GLY A 58 -3.10 4.54 10.99
C GLY A 58 -2.30 5.82 10.74
N VAL A 59 -2.27 6.26 9.48
CA VAL A 59 -1.64 7.51 9.05
C VAL A 59 -2.60 8.28 8.14
N ALA A 60 -2.25 9.48 7.70
CA ALA A 60 -3.17 10.36 6.99
C ALA A 60 -3.62 9.80 5.64
N ASN A 61 -2.74 9.17 4.89
CA ASN A 61 -3.01 8.60 3.56
C ASN A 61 -1.93 7.62 3.13
N GLY A 62 -2.12 6.96 1.96
CA GLY A 62 -1.17 6.00 1.43
C GLY A 62 0.19 6.60 1.02
N SER A 63 0.24 7.87 0.62
CA SER A 63 1.51 8.54 0.27
C SER A 63 2.36 8.79 1.51
N ASP A 64 1.74 9.28 2.58
CA ASP A 64 2.41 9.43 3.88
C ASP A 64 2.89 8.07 4.43
N ALA A 65 2.07 7.02 4.23
CA ALA A 65 2.46 5.67 4.62
C ALA A 65 3.75 5.21 3.92
N LEU A 66 3.90 5.49 2.61
CA LEU A 66 5.12 5.17 1.85
C LEU A 66 6.31 5.97 2.34
N GLU A 67 6.14 7.27 2.54
CA GLU A 67 7.21 8.14 3.04
C GLU A 67 7.69 7.71 4.44
N ILE A 68 6.76 7.48 5.36
CA ILE A 68 7.07 7.02 6.71
C ILE A 68 7.75 5.64 6.66
N ALA A 69 7.26 4.72 5.82
CA ALA A 69 7.86 3.40 5.66
C ALA A 69 9.34 3.48 5.24
N LEU A 70 9.67 4.38 4.30
CA LEU A 70 11.04 4.62 3.87
C LEU A 70 11.90 5.20 5.02
N LYS A 71 11.39 6.24 5.70
CA LYS A 71 12.10 6.89 6.82
C LYS A 71 12.43 5.92 7.96
N ILE A 72 11.44 5.16 8.43
CA ILE A 72 11.64 4.20 9.53
C ILE A 72 12.48 2.98 9.13
N SER A 73 12.61 2.71 7.83
CA SER A 73 13.52 1.71 7.27
C SER A 73 14.97 2.17 7.24
N GLY A 74 15.27 3.39 7.66
CA GLY A 74 16.61 3.95 7.71
C GLY A 74 17.15 4.41 6.35
N ILE A 75 16.26 4.64 5.36
CA ILE A 75 16.62 5.20 4.06
C ILE A 75 16.99 6.68 4.25
N LYS A 76 18.13 7.09 3.69
CA LYS A 76 18.74 8.41 3.88
C LYS A 76 18.89 9.15 2.57
N TYR A 77 19.29 10.41 2.67
CA TYR A 77 19.69 11.24 1.55
C TYR A 77 20.62 10.50 0.59
N GLY A 78 20.29 10.50 -0.71
CA GLY A 78 21.08 9.89 -1.77
C GLY A 78 20.99 8.36 -1.85
N ASP A 79 20.36 7.66 -0.90
CA ASP A 79 20.15 6.22 -0.99
C ASP A 79 19.28 5.89 -2.20
N LYS A 80 19.63 4.81 -2.89
CA LYS A 80 18.87 4.35 -4.07
C LYS A 80 17.71 3.46 -3.67
N VAL A 81 16.50 3.83 -4.08
CA VAL A 81 15.27 3.06 -3.87
C VAL A 81 14.67 2.69 -5.22
N ALA A 82 14.50 1.39 -5.45
CA ALA A 82 13.91 0.91 -6.70
C ALA A 82 12.39 0.88 -6.62
N THR A 83 11.72 1.22 -7.73
CA THR A 83 10.26 1.15 -7.89
C THR A 83 9.91 0.96 -9.36
N SER A 84 8.67 0.53 -9.65
CA SER A 84 8.18 0.46 -11.03
C SER A 84 7.87 1.85 -11.58
N ALA A 85 8.12 2.04 -12.88
CA ALA A 85 7.86 3.31 -13.55
C ALA A 85 6.36 3.63 -13.72
N ASN A 86 5.48 2.63 -13.64
CA ASN A 86 4.04 2.75 -13.91
C ASN A 86 3.14 2.88 -12.66
N ALA A 87 3.71 3.03 -11.48
CA ALA A 87 2.97 3.06 -10.20
C ALA A 87 2.35 4.43 -9.84
N GLY A 88 2.06 5.28 -10.81
CA GLY A 88 1.31 6.52 -10.61
C GLY A 88 2.02 7.59 -9.80
N MET A 89 3.34 7.64 -9.79
CA MET A 89 4.20 8.64 -9.11
C MET A 89 4.18 8.58 -7.57
N TYR A 90 3.27 7.87 -6.91
CA TYR A 90 3.18 7.87 -5.44
C TYR A 90 4.47 7.37 -4.77
N SER A 91 4.99 6.24 -5.23
CA SER A 91 6.27 5.70 -4.74
C SER A 91 7.44 6.64 -5.07
N THR A 92 7.45 7.24 -6.27
CA THR A 92 8.48 8.19 -6.70
C THR A 92 8.47 9.44 -5.82
N ASN A 93 7.29 10.02 -5.57
CA ASN A 93 7.15 11.19 -4.72
C ASN A 93 7.59 10.91 -3.28
N ALA A 94 7.23 9.74 -2.72
CA ALA A 94 7.67 9.34 -1.39
C ALA A 94 9.21 9.16 -1.30
N ILE A 95 9.85 8.67 -2.37
CA ILE A 95 11.31 8.56 -2.44
C ILE A 95 11.96 9.96 -2.49
N LEU A 96 11.42 10.84 -3.33
CA LEU A 96 11.94 12.20 -3.51
C LEU A 96 11.72 13.06 -2.25
N SER A 97 10.60 12.91 -1.54
CA SER A 97 10.29 13.67 -0.33
C SER A 97 11.29 13.47 0.80
N ILE A 98 11.98 12.33 0.82
CA ILE A 98 13.06 12.03 1.77
C ILE A 98 14.46 12.27 1.19
N ASN A 99 14.54 12.91 0.02
CA ASN A 99 15.79 13.16 -0.71
C ASN A 99 16.58 11.89 -1.06
N ALA A 100 15.90 10.75 -1.22
CA ALA A 100 16.47 9.54 -1.78
C ALA A 100 16.39 9.56 -3.32
N THR A 101 17.10 8.65 -3.98
CA THR A 101 17.19 8.58 -5.45
C THR A 101 16.31 7.46 -5.99
N PRO A 102 15.26 7.74 -6.77
CA PRO A 102 14.45 6.69 -7.40
C PRO A 102 15.23 5.99 -8.51
N VAL A 103 15.12 4.66 -8.55
CA VAL A 103 15.66 3.82 -9.62
C VAL A 103 14.48 3.09 -10.25
N PHE A 104 14.15 3.45 -11.46
CA PHE A 104 13.01 2.84 -12.15
C PHE A 104 13.36 1.46 -12.70
N LEU A 105 12.43 0.55 -12.50
CA LEU A 105 12.47 -0.81 -13.02
C LEU A 105 11.36 -0.98 -14.06
N ASP A 106 11.65 -1.77 -15.07
CA ASP A 106 10.69 -2.11 -16.09
C ASP A 106 9.68 -3.16 -15.57
N VAL A 107 8.56 -3.26 -16.21
CA VAL A 107 7.46 -4.16 -15.84
C VAL A 107 7.20 -5.18 -16.95
N ASP A 108 6.66 -6.32 -16.58
CA ASP A 108 6.17 -7.29 -17.52
C ASP A 108 4.98 -6.75 -18.31
N ILE A 109 5.01 -6.87 -19.64
CA ILE A 109 4.00 -6.30 -20.52
C ILE A 109 2.59 -6.84 -20.28
N ASN A 110 2.47 -8.09 -19.87
CA ASN A 110 1.17 -8.74 -19.67
C ASN A 110 0.57 -8.46 -18.30
N THR A 111 1.39 -8.43 -17.25
CA THR A 111 0.94 -8.25 -15.87
C THR A 111 1.04 -6.83 -15.39
N GLN A 112 1.79 -5.97 -16.08
CA GLN A 112 2.10 -4.60 -15.68
C GLN A 112 2.74 -4.50 -14.27
N ASN A 113 3.30 -5.60 -13.78
CA ASN A 113 3.95 -5.72 -12.48
C ASN A 113 5.44 -6.00 -12.62
N LEU A 114 6.19 -5.69 -11.56
CA LEU A 114 7.60 -6.04 -11.46
C LEU A 114 7.79 -7.55 -11.45
N THR A 115 8.85 -8.02 -12.12
CA THR A 115 9.25 -9.42 -12.13
C THR A 115 10.43 -9.68 -11.19
N TYR A 116 10.60 -10.93 -10.80
CA TYR A 116 11.77 -11.35 -10.02
C TYR A 116 13.09 -11.10 -10.77
N SER A 117 13.10 -11.29 -12.10
CA SER A 117 14.30 -11.04 -12.93
C SER A 117 14.75 -9.58 -12.88
N GLU A 118 13.82 -8.62 -12.98
CA GLU A 118 14.15 -7.19 -12.88
C GLU A 118 14.68 -6.82 -11.48
N ILE A 119 14.12 -7.40 -10.43
CA ILE A 119 14.60 -7.22 -9.06
C ILE A 119 16.06 -7.71 -8.91
N ILE A 120 16.41 -8.87 -9.46
CA ILE A 120 17.80 -9.37 -9.41
C ILE A 120 18.74 -8.44 -10.17
N LYS A 121 18.36 -7.99 -11.36
CA LYS A 121 19.18 -7.06 -12.17
C LYS A 121 19.46 -5.77 -11.41
N CYS A 122 18.43 -5.17 -10.77
CA CYS A 122 18.57 -3.91 -10.08
C CYS A 122 19.42 -4.00 -8.80
N ALA A 123 19.43 -5.15 -8.12
CA ALA A 123 20.20 -5.34 -6.89
C ALA A 123 21.71 -5.12 -7.07
N LYS A 124 22.24 -5.21 -8.31
CA LYS A 124 23.64 -4.88 -8.65
C LYS A 124 23.93 -3.38 -8.59
N LYS A 125 22.92 -2.52 -8.50
CA LYS A 125 23.04 -1.05 -8.52
C LYS A 125 23.14 -0.41 -7.12
N ASN A 126 23.52 -1.15 -6.08
CA ASN A 126 23.59 -0.69 -4.69
C ASN A 126 22.23 -0.14 -4.18
N ILE A 127 21.17 -0.90 -4.39
CA ILE A 127 19.81 -0.57 -3.95
C ILE A 127 19.66 -0.84 -2.44
N LYS A 128 19.11 0.12 -1.70
CA LYS A 128 18.83 -0.01 -0.25
C LYS A 128 17.42 -0.52 0.04
N ALA A 129 16.44 -0.08 -0.76
CA ALA A 129 15.06 -0.55 -0.63
C ALA A 129 14.43 -0.74 -2.02
N ILE A 130 13.38 -1.54 -2.06
CA ILE A 130 12.54 -1.75 -3.23
C ILE A 130 11.10 -1.56 -2.79
N ILE A 131 10.35 -0.72 -3.50
CA ILE A 131 8.91 -0.60 -3.39
C ILE A 131 8.29 -1.40 -4.54
N VAL A 132 7.54 -2.43 -4.21
CA VAL A 132 6.74 -3.19 -5.17
C VAL A 132 5.28 -2.80 -5.06
N THR A 133 4.65 -2.46 -6.16
CA THR A 133 3.22 -2.12 -6.19
C THR A 133 2.42 -3.28 -6.76
N HIS A 134 1.41 -3.74 -6.05
CA HIS A 134 0.43 -4.71 -6.54
C HIS A 134 -0.64 -3.97 -7.34
N LEU A 135 -0.28 -3.58 -8.57
CA LEU A 135 -1.03 -2.64 -9.38
C LEU A 135 -2.43 -3.20 -9.75
N TYR A 136 -3.44 -2.35 -9.62
CA TYR A 136 -4.87 -2.66 -9.90
C TYR A 136 -5.41 -3.89 -9.14
N GLY A 137 -4.77 -4.27 -8.02
CA GLY A 137 -5.15 -5.45 -7.25
C GLY A 137 -4.60 -6.76 -7.79
N LEU A 138 -3.83 -6.74 -8.87
CA LEU A 138 -3.12 -7.90 -9.37
C LEU A 138 -1.85 -8.14 -8.53
N ALA A 139 -1.91 -9.17 -7.71
CA ALA A 139 -0.77 -9.52 -6.87
C ALA A 139 0.44 -9.99 -7.69
N ILE A 140 1.62 -9.51 -7.32
CA ILE A 140 2.88 -10.01 -7.90
C ILE A 140 3.05 -11.48 -7.52
N ARG A 141 2.90 -12.39 -8.47
CA ARG A 141 2.92 -13.85 -8.22
C ARG A 141 4.24 -14.32 -7.58
N GLU A 142 5.34 -13.68 -7.90
CA GLU A 142 6.68 -14.04 -7.42
C GLU A 142 7.06 -13.33 -6.12
N ILE A 143 6.12 -12.64 -5.44
CA ILE A 143 6.43 -11.82 -4.24
C ILE A 143 7.17 -12.60 -3.15
N LYS A 144 6.86 -13.88 -2.96
CA LYS A 144 7.57 -14.74 -2.00
C LYS A 144 9.05 -14.93 -2.36
N LYS A 145 9.36 -15.12 -3.65
CA LYS A 145 10.74 -15.22 -4.14
C LYS A 145 11.47 -13.89 -3.99
N ILE A 146 10.80 -12.79 -4.34
CA ILE A 146 11.31 -11.42 -4.19
C ILE A 146 11.65 -11.14 -2.72
N ALA A 147 10.74 -11.42 -1.80
CA ALA A 147 10.95 -11.23 -0.37
C ALA A 147 12.14 -12.03 0.16
N SER A 148 12.26 -13.29 -0.22
CA SER A 148 13.39 -14.16 0.16
C SER A 148 14.72 -13.61 -0.37
N PHE A 149 14.75 -13.15 -1.61
CA PHE A 149 15.92 -12.54 -2.22
C PHE A 149 16.32 -11.24 -1.52
N CYS A 150 15.38 -10.34 -1.31
CA CYS A 150 15.60 -9.07 -0.61
C CYS A 150 16.16 -9.30 0.79
N LYS A 151 15.59 -10.24 1.55
CA LYS A 151 16.10 -10.63 2.87
C LYS A 151 17.54 -11.12 2.81
N LYS A 152 17.90 -12.01 1.86
CA LYS A 152 19.29 -12.51 1.66
C LYS A 152 20.26 -11.39 1.31
N LYS A 153 19.80 -10.40 0.54
CA LYS A 153 20.62 -9.26 0.10
C LYS A 153 20.60 -8.08 1.08
N LYS A 154 19.86 -8.17 2.19
CA LYS A 154 19.65 -7.08 3.15
C LYS A 154 19.07 -5.81 2.50
N ILE A 155 18.21 -6.00 1.48
CA ILE A 155 17.44 -4.95 0.83
C ILE A 155 16.08 -4.88 1.50
N ILE A 156 15.64 -3.69 1.88
CA ILE A 156 14.31 -3.48 2.46
C ILE A 156 13.25 -3.66 1.36
N LEU A 157 12.26 -4.49 1.62
CA LEU A 157 11.11 -4.67 0.71
C LEU A 157 9.88 -4.00 1.31
N ILE A 158 9.34 -3.02 0.60
CA ILE A 158 8.08 -2.34 0.93
C ILE A 158 7.03 -2.79 -0.09
N GLU A 159 5.89 -3.27 0.39
CA GLU A 159 4.75 -3.62 -0.47
C GLU A 159 3.76 -2.46 -0.50
N ASP A 160 3.59 -1.81 -1.65
CA ASP A 160 2.51 -0.87 -1.90
C ASP A 160 1.25 -1.66 -2.29
N CYS A 161 0.33 -1.76 -1.36
CA CYS A 161 -0.94 -2.48 -1.48
C CYS A 161 -2.14 -1.52 -1.60
N ALA A 162 -1.91 -0.25 -1.97
CA ALA A 162 -2.96 0.78 -2.04
C ALA A 162 -4.16 0.40 -2.94
N GLN A 163 -3.99 -0.54 -3.84
CA GLN A 163 -5.04 -1.04 -4.74
C GLN A 163 -5.31 -2.54 -4.57
N ALA A 164 -4.68 -3.21 -3.59
CA ALA A 164 -4.64 -4.67 -3.51
C ALA A 164 -5.19 -5.26 -2.20
N HIS A 165 -6.16 -4.56 -1.58
CA HIS A 165 -6.82 -5.07 -0.38
C HIS A 165 -7.46 -6.43 -0.64
N GLY A 166 -7.00 -7.46 0.09
CA GLY A 166 -7.51 -8.81 -0.01
C GLY A 166 -6.90 -9.68 -1.12
N ALA A 167 -5.99 -9.14 -1.94
CA ALA A 167 -5.26 -9.94 -2.91
C ALA A 167 -4.37 -10.99 -2.21
N ILE A 168 -4.27 -12.17 -2.80
CA ILE A 168 -3.65 -13.36 -2.17
C ILE A 168 -2.66 -14.01 -3.12
N VAL A 169 -1.52 -14.42 -2.58
CA VAL A 169 -0.54 -15.27 -3.25
C VAL A 169 -0.19 -16.44 -2.32
N ASN A 170 -0.29 -17.67 -2.81
CA ASN A 170 0.01 -18.87 -2.03
C ASN A 170 -0.71 -18.90 -0.66
N ASN A 171 -2.01 -18.64 -0.65
CA ASN A 171 -2.88 -18.59 0.54
C ASN A 171 -2.49 -17.51 1.57
N LYS A 172 -1.66 -16.56 1.21
CA LYS A 172 -1.23 -15.47 2.07
C LYS A 172 -1.56 -14.11 1.43
N LYS A 173 -2.12 -13.18 2.20
CA LYS A 173 -2.46 -11.85 1.69
C LYS A 173 -1.19 -11.06 1.35
N VAL A 174 -1.23 -10.31 0.24
CA VAL A 174 -0.20 -9.31 -0.06
C VAL A 174 -0.15 -8.27 1.05
N GLY A 175 1.01 -7.65 1.21
CA GLY A 175 1.28 -6.78 2.35
C GLY A 175 1.83 -7.51 3.58
N THR A 176 2.12 -8.82 3.44
CA THR A 176 2.69 -9.63 4.53
C THR A 176 3.97 -10.37 4.14
N PHE A 177 4.50 -10.11 2.96
CA PHE A 177 5.74 -10.74 2.48
C PHE A 177 6.97 -9.87 2.71
N GLY A 178 6.83 -8.54 2.57
CA GLY A 178 7.90 -7.56 2.76
C GLY A 178 8.18 -7.24 4.23
N ASN A 179 9.06 -6.28 4.43
CA ASN A 179 9.37 -5.73 5.75
C ASN A 179 8.24 -4.86 6.28
N ILE A 180 7.65 -4.05 5.39
CA ILE A 180 6.56 -3.11 5.66
C ILE A 180 5.61 -3.15 4.47
N SER A 181 4.34 -2.88 4.72
CA SER A 181 3.36 -2.68 3.68
C SER A 181 2.55 -1.41 3.91
N THR A 182 2.13 -0.79 2.83
CA THR A 182 1.30 0.41 2.85
C THR A 182 -0.03 0.16 2.16
N PHE A 183 -1.08 0.74 2.70
CA PHE A 183 -2.44 0.66 2.18
C PHE A 183 -3.03 2.06 2.09
N SER A 184 -3.98 2.24 1.20
CA SER A 184 -4.74 3.48 1.10
C SER A 184 -6.22 3.18 1.27
N PHE A 185 -6.89 4.03 2.03
CA PHE A 185 -8.34 3.98 2.24
C PHE A 185 -9.05 5.17 1.58
N TYR A 186 -8.39 5.84 0.62
CA TYR A 186 -9.03 6.87 -0.19
C TYR A 186 -10.39 6.37 -0.73
N PRO A 187 -11.42 7.20 -0.87
CA PRO A 187 -12.80 6.75 -1.17
C PRO A 187 -12.95 5.78 -2.33
N THR A 188 -12.10 5.90 -3.36
CA THR A 188 -12.15 5.04 -4.55
C THR A 188 -11.48 3.68 -4.37
N LYS A 189 -10.77 3.46 -3.26
CA LYS A 189 -10.08 2.18 -3.00
C LYS A 189 -11.06 1.06 -2.65
N ASN A 190 -10.58 -0.21 -2.69
CA ASN A 190 -11.39 -1.39 -2.40
C ASN A 190 -12.11 -1.29 -1.04
N LEU A 191 -11.39 -0.85 -0.01
CA LEU A 191 -11.92 -0.53 1.32
C LEU A 191 -11.87 1.00 1.55
N GLY A 192 -12.47 1.79 0.64
CA GLY A 192 -12.43 3.25 0.73
C GLY A 192 -13.22 3.77 1.92
N ALA A 193 -12.64 4.73 2.62
CA ALA A 193 -13.27 5.55 3.64
C ALA A 193 -14.14 6.65 3.01
N VAL A 194 -14.65 7.58 3.81
CA VAL A 194 -15.38 8.79 3.38
C VAL A 194 -14.46 10.02 3.32
N GLY A 195 -13.19 9.84 3.35
CA GLY A 195 -12.11 10.82 3.28
C GLY A 195 -10.78 10.10 3.08
N ASP A 196 -9.68 10.79 3.34
CA ASP A 196 -8.35 10.18 3.29
C ASP A 196 -8.11 9.13 4.38
N GLY A 197 -7.15 8.25 4.10
CA GLY A 197 -6.74 7.20 4.99
C GLY A 197 -5.80 6.22 4.31
#